data_18cc5f735c8d4fee41f970f229239535
#
_entry.id   18cc5f735c8d4fee41f970f229239535
#
_cell.length_a   1.000
_cell.length_b   1.000
_cell.length_c   1.000
_cell.angle_alpha   90.00
_cell.angle_beta   90.00
_cell.angle_gamma   90.00
#
_symmetry.space_group_name_H-M   'P 1'
#
loop_
_entity.id
_entity.type
_entity.pdbx_description
1 polymer ?
#
loop_
_entity_poly.entity_id
_entity_poly.type
_entity_poly.pdbx_seq_one_letter_code
_entity_poly.pdbx_strand_id
1 'polypeptide(L)'
;MLILNFSRHLASRLIQLKQRSLGYPFLKKSFLKNHGYPLNLANPLTYCEWINHKKVYDRNPLITTTSDKFQVRDYVRKKLGDRLADELLIPMIFCADAGEKIPFESISGEFFMKPNHASGLSLHVHAETDRSTLSSISKQWLSNSYGQNLQEWGYLRIPRKIIGEKVLRDDKGNLPVDYKLYCIHGQVEMIGIFQKIEKKCHTCYLDASLKQLGGPMGQDIPMATIPELPNLDKLIFVAERLSEDFQVVRVDLYSFDDKVYFGELTHYPGSGLDRFESYELDLQLGQKIAKGAIPKVNATFRQKIN
;
A
#
# COMPACT_ATOMS: atom_id res chain seq x y z
N MET A 1 -23.20 -4.44 19.34
CA MET A 1 -22.01 -4.33 18.48
C MET A 1 -21.61 -5.65 17.81
N LEU A 2 -21.53 -6.79 18.50
CA LEU A 2 -21.20 -8.11 17.93
C LEU A 2 -22.18 -8.58 16.84
N ILE A 3 -23.48 -8.41 17.02
CA ILE A 3 -24.53 -8.84 16.07
C ILE A 3 -24.48 -8.03 14.75
N LEU A 4 -24.21 -6.75 14.81
CA LEU A 4 -24.08 -5.88 13.62
C LEU A 4 -22.83 -6.21 12.81
N ASN A 5 -21.73 -6.60 13.44
CA ASN A 5 -20.52 -7.03 12.76
C ASN A 5 -20.72 -8.39 12.09
N PHE A 6 -21.42 -9.32 12.72
CA PHE A 6 -21.74 -10.63 12.16
C PHE A 6 -22.61 -10.52 10.89
N SER A 7 -23.65 -9.69 10.91
CA SER A 7 -24.53 -9.48 9.75
C SER A 7 -23.79 -8.85 8.55
N ARG A 8 -22.86 -7.94 8.81
CA ARG A 8 -22.04 -7.31 7.76
C ARG A 8 -21.01 -8.27 7.14
N HIS A 9 -20.37 -9.09 7.95
CA HIS A 9 -19.47 -10.15 7.44
C HIS A 9 -20.25 -11.17 6.58
N LEU A 10 -21.49 -11.50 6.97
CA LEU A 10 -22.34 -12.39 6.19
C LEU A 10 -22.71 -11.75 4.84
N ALA A 11 -23.13 -10.48 4.84
CA ALA A 11 -23.46 -9.75 3.61
C ALA A 11 -22.23 -9.64 2.67
N SER A 12 -21.05 -9.34 3.20
CA SER A 12 -19.82 -9.31 2.42
C SER A 12 -19.48 -10.67 1.80
N ARG A 13 -19.66 -11.75 2.55
CA ARG A 13 -19.47 -13.12 2.03
C ARG A 13 -20.46 -13.47 0.92
N LEU A 14 -21.73 -13.10 1.09
CA LEU A 14 -22.76 -13.34 0.08
C LEU A 14 -22.47 -12.59 -1.22
N ILE A 15 -22.03 -11.33 -1.14
CA ILE A 15 -21.62 -10.57 -2.33
C ILE A 15 -20.42 -11.21 -3.00
N GLN A 16 -19.41 -11.66 -2.26
CA GLN A 16 -18.25 -12.36 -2.82
C GLN A 16 -18.66 -13.68 -3.50
N LEU A 17 -19.50 -14.48 -2.85
CA LEU A 17 -20.01 -15.73 -3.43
C LEU A 17 -20.79 -15.48 -4.72
N LYS A 18 -21.67 -14.46 -4.72
CA LYS A 18 -22.41 -14.06 -5.92
C LYS A 18 -21.46 -13.61 -7.05
N GLN A 19 -20.47 -12.77 -6.75
CA GLN A 19 -19.47 -12.35 -7.75
C GLN A 19 -18.70 -13.55 -8.29
N ARG A 20 -18.30 -14.48 -7.42
CA ARG A 20 -17.59 -15.71 -7.82
C ARG A 20 -18.46 -16.59 -8.74
N SER A 21 -19.70 -16.87 -8.37
CA SER A 21 -20.62 -17.72 -9.17
C SER A 21 -20.93 -17.12 -10.53
N LEU A 22 -20.91 -15.79 -10.66
CA LEU A 22 -21.14 -15.07 -11.92
C LEU A 22 -19.83 -14.76 -12.69
N GLY A 23 -18.68 -15.28 -12.26
CA GLY A 23 -17.39 -15.05 -12.93
C GLY A 23 -16.85 -13.63 -12.83
N TYR A 24 -17.13 -12.93 -11.70
CA TYR A 24 -16.64 -11.59 -11.35
C TYR A 24 -17.03 -10.46 -12.32
N PRO A 25 -18.33 -10.31 -12.66
CA PRO A 25 -18.78 -9.35 -13.69
C PRO A 25 -18.43 -7.89 -13.33
N PHE A 26 -18.53 -7.50 -12.05
CA PHE A 26 -18.19 -6.13 -11.63
C PHE A 26 -16.70 -5.83 -11.83
N LEU A 27 -15.82 -6.76 -11.44
CA LEU A 27 -14.38 -6.63 -11.62
C LEU A 27 -14.01 -6.52 -13.11
N LYS A 28 -14.55 -7.42 -13.94
CA LYS A 28 -14.33 -7.43 -15.39
C LYS A 28 -14.83 -6.14 -16.07
N LYS A 29 -16.01 -5.65 -15.68
CA LYS A 29 -16.56 -4.39 -16.19
C LYS A 29 -15.68 -3.18 -15.81
N SER A 30 -15.21 -3.16 -14.53
CA SER A 30 -14.34 -2.07 -14.06
C SER A 30 -13.01 -2.08 -14.80
N PHE A 31 -12.41 -3.24 -14.98
CA PHE A 31 -11.16 -3.39 -15.72
C PHE A 31 -11.31 -2.95 -17.18
N LEU A 32 -12.32 -3.45 -17.90
CA LEU A 32 -12.59 -3.06 -19.27
C LEU A 32 -12.77 -1.54 -19.43
N LYS A 33 -13.51 -0.92 -18.49
CA LYS A 33 -13.72 0.54 -18.49
C LYS A 33 -12.40 1.32 -18.39
N ASN A 34 -11.46 0.86 -17.55
CA ASN A 34 -10.22 1.60 -17.28
C ASN A 34 -9.11 1.27 -18.28
N HIS A 35 -9.02 0.01 -18.74
CA HIS A 35 -7.93 -0.45 -19.62
C HIS A 35 -8.30 -0.49 -21.10
N GLY A 36 -9.60 -0.52 -21.44
CA GLY A 36 -10.06 -0.58 -22.84
C GLY A 36 -10.02 -1.98 -23.46
N TYR A 37 -9.63 -3.02 -22.71
CA TYR A 37 -9.61 -4.41 -23.15
C TYR A 37 -10.16 -5.35 -22.05
N PRO A 38 -10.63 -6.57 -22.40
CA PRO A 38 -11.23 -7.48 -21.45
C PRO A 38 -10.20 -8.09 -20.48
N LEU A 39 -10.56 -8.21 -19.19
CA LEU A 39 -9.74 -8.82 -18.16
C LEU A 39 -9.64 -10.35 -18.36
N ASN A 40 -8.42 -10.86 -18.48
CA ASN A 40 -8.16 -12.30 -18.49
C ASN A 40 -7.69 -12.78 -17.11
N LEU A 41 -8.64 -13.24 -16.29
CA LEU A 41 -8.34 -13.75 -14.95
C LEU A 41 -7.64 -15.12 -14.96
N ALA A 42 -7.87 -15.94 -15.99
CA ALA A 42 -7.31 -17.31 -16.04
C ALA A 42 -5.84 -17.30 -16.47
N ASN A 43 -5.51 -16.47 -17.47
CA ASN A 43 -4.18 -16.37 -18.04
C ASN A 43 -3.78 -14.89 -18.11
N PRO A 44 -3.42 -14.28 -16.97
CA PRO A 44 -3.04 -12.87 -16.93
C PRO A 44 -1.72 -12.64 -17.68
N LEU A 45 -1.65 -11.56 -18.46
CA LEU A 45 -0.48 -11.18 -19.23
C LEU A 45 0.19 -9.93 -18.66
N THR A 46 -0.61 -8.91 -18.30
CA THR A 46 -0.12 -7.64 -17.80
C THR A 46 -0.03 -7.61 -16.27
N TYR A 47 0.75 -6.69 -15.71
CA TYR A 47 0.81 -6.49 -14.25
C TYR A 47 -0.59 -6.22 -13.66
N CYS A 48 -1.38 -5.37 -14.32
CA CYS A 48 -2.72 -5.04 -13.87
C CYS A 48 -3.67 -6.26 -13.90
N GLU A 49 -3.55 -7.15 -14.88
CA GLU A 49 -4.27 -8.42 -14.89
C GLU A 49 -3.79 -9.35 -13.76
N TRP A 50 -2.48 -9.41 -13.46
CA TRP A 50 -1.93 -10.18 -12.36
C TRP A 50 -2.43 -9.69 -10.99
N ILE A 51 -2.55 -8.37 -10.78
CA ILE A 51 -3.16 -7.83 -9.56
C ILE A 51 -4.63 -8.29 -9.42
N ASN A 52 -5.39 -8.31 -10.52
CA ASN A 52 -6.77 -8.81 -10.51
C ASN A 52 -6.84 -10.35 -10.34
N HIS A 53 -5.93 -11.11 -10.94
CA HIS A 53 -5.76 -12.54 -10.71
C HIS A 53 -5.47 -12.83 -9.22
N LYS A 54 -4.55 -12.09 -8.61
CA LYS A 54 -4.22 -12.19 -7.18
C LYS A 54 -5.44 -12.01 -6.28
N LYS A 55 -6.33 -11.06 -6.55
CA LYS A 55 -7.58 -10.88 -5.78
C LYS A 55 -8.47 -12.12 -5.80
N VAL A 56 -8.47 -12.84 -6.90
CA VAL A 56 -9.37 -13.99 -7.14
C VAL A 56 -8.76 -15.31 -6.66
N TYR A 57 -7.46 -15.52 -6.87
CA TYR A 57 -6.83 -16.83 -6.70
C TYR A 57 -5.80 -16.89 -5.57
N ASP A 58 -5.07 -15.83 -5.28
CA ASP A 58 -4.10 -15.82 -4.17
C ASP A 58 -4.84 -15.84 -2.82
N ARG A 59 -4.43 -16.75 -1.95
CA ARG A 59 -4.99 -16.93 -0.60
C ARG A 59 -3.91 -17.00 0.47
N ASN A 60 -2.74 -16.39 0.18
CA ASN A 60 -1.68 -16.28 1.16
C ASN A 60 -2.20 -15.58 2.44
N PRO A 61 -2.21 -16.25 3.60
CA PRO A 61 -2.77 -15.69 4.85
C PRO A 61 -2.05 -14.43 5.31
N LEU A 62 -0.79 -14.26 4.94
CA LEU A 62 -0.02 -13.07 5.26
C LEU A 62 -0.61 -11.80 4.65
N ILE A 63 -1.36 -11.89 3.54
CA ILE A 63 -1.99 -10.72 2.90
C ILE A 63 -2.90 -9.98 3.90
N THR A 64 -3.70 -10.69 4.70
CA THR A 64 -4.55 -10.03 5.70
C THR A 64 -3.74 -9.34 6.78
N THR A 65 -2.72 -10.03 7.33
CA THR A 65 -1.85 -9.48 8.38
C THR A 65 -1.08 -8.26 7.91
N THR A 66 -0.55 -8.31 6.68
CA THR A 66 0.28 -7.24 6.14
C THR A 66 -0.50 -6.10 5.49
N SER A 67 -1.81 -6.30 5.20
CA SER A 67 -2.73 -5.22 4.85
C SER A 67 -3.25 -4.46 6.09
N ASP A 68 -3.14 -5.03 7.28
CA ASP A 68 -3.51 -4.39 8.55
C ASP A 68 -2.40 -3.46 9.01
N LYS A 69 -2.64 -2.14 9.01
CA LYS A 69 -1.64 -1.12 9.40
C LYS A 69 -1.14 -1.28 10.84
N PHE A 70 -1.87 -2.02 11.69
CA PHE A 70 -1.45 -2.35 13.04
C PHE A 70 -0.61 -3.63 13.07
N GLN A 71 -1.11 -4.73 12.51
CA GLN A 71 -0.44 -6.04 12.58
C GLN A 71 0.79 -6.14 11.68
N VAL A 72 0.87 -5.37 10.59
CA VAL A 72 2.05 -5.36 9.71
C VAL A 72 3.34 -5.00 10.45
N ARG A 73 3.24 -4.28 11.56
CA ARG A 73 4.40 -3.88 12.38
C ARG A 73 5.14 -5.10 12.96
N ASP A 74 4.42 -6.13 13.36
CA ASP A 74 5.01 -7.40 13.84
C ASP A 74 5.67 -8.17 12.68
N TYR A 75 5.08 -8.11 11.47
CA TYR A 75 5.70 -8.67 10.28
C TYR A 75 7.02 -7.95 9.94
N VAL A 76 7.06 -6.63 10.00
CA VAL A 76 8.27 -5.83 9.78
C VAL A 76 9.36 -6.23 10.80
N ARG A 77 9.03 -6.37 12.09
CA ARG A 77 9.96 -6.84 13.13
C ARG A 77 10.50 -8.23 12.83
N LYS A 78 9.63 -9.16 12.46
CA LYS A 78 10.00 -10.53 12.11
C LYS A 78 10.98 -10.59 10.93
N LYS A 79 10.79 -9.73 9.91
CA LYS A 79 11.59 -9.75 8.67
C LYS A 79 12.93 -9.01 8.79
N LEU A 80 12.98 -7.95 9.57
CA LEU A 80 14.13 -7.04 9.64
C LEU A 80 14.87 -7.05 10.99
N GLY A 81 14.29 -7.70 12.01
CA GLY A 81 14.77 -7.66 13.39
C GLY A 81 14.33 -6.38 14.13
N ASP A 82 14.28 -6.44 15.46
CA ASP A 82 13.71 -5.38 16.29
C ASP A 82 14.44 -4.04 16.11
N ARG A 83 15.76 -4.04 16.09
CA ARG A 83 16.56 -2.81 15.96
C ARG A 83 16.22 -2.03 14.70
N LEU A 84 16.27 -2.67 13.53
CA LEU A 84 15.98 -1.97 12.27
C LEU A 84 14.50 -1.62 12.17
N ALA A 85 13.61 -2.49 12.67
CA ALA A 85 12.17 -2.20 12.69
C ALA A 85 11.84 -0.98 13.56
N ASP A 86 12.50 -0.78 14.71
CA ASP A 86 12.30 0.39 15.56
C ASP A 86 12.75 1.70 14.88
N GLU A 87 13.78 1.63 14.04
CA GLU A 87 14.22 2.77 13.22
C GLU A 87 13.23 3.11 12.10
N LEU A 88 12.57 2.08 11.52
CA LEU A 88 11.69 2.22 10.35
C LEU A 88 10.24 2.51 10.69
N LEU A 89 9.74 1.97 11.80
CA LEU A 89 8.32 2.06 12.13
C LEU A 89 7.96 3.46 12.65
N ILE A 90 7.00 4.11 11.97
CA ILE A 90 6.46 5.39 12.43
C ILE A 90 5.93 5.24 13.86
N PRO A 91 6.30 6.12 14.81
CA PRO A 91 5.80 6.05 16.17
C PRO A 91 4.28 6.07 16.22
N MET A 92 3.70 5.04 16.85
CA MET A 92 2.27 4.94 17.06
C MET A 92 1.90 5.65 18.37
N ILE A 93 0.95 6.58 18.29
CA ILE A 93 0.47 7.37 19.42
C ILE A 93 -0.62 6.60 20.18
N PHE A 94 -1.55 6.00 19.42
CA PHE A 94 -2.62 5.16 19.97
C PHE A 94 -3.09 4.10 18.98
N CYS A 95 -3.78 3.08 19.53
CA CYS A 95 -4.54 2.11 18.77
C CYS A 95 -5.83 1.81 19.53
N ALA A 96 -6.99 2.06 18.91
CA ALA A 96 -8.29 1.91 19.55
C ALA A 96 -9.24 1.08 18.68
N ASP A 97 -10.04 0.20 19.30
CA ASP A 97 -11.06 -0.63 18.64
C ASP A 97 -12.46 0.03 18.62
N ALA A 98 -12.60 1.21 19.26
CA ALA A 98 -13.79 2.02 19.25
C ALA A 98 -13.41 3.51 19.32
N GLY A 99 -14.21 4.36 18.67
CA GLY A 99 -13.94 5.79 18.62
C GLY A 99 -13.94 6.50 19.97
N GLU A 100 -14.77 6.03 20.91
CA GLU A 100 -14.83 6.52 22.29
C GLU A 100 -13.63 6.14 23.16
N LYS A 101 -12.80 5.19 22.71
CA LYS A 101 -11.57 4.77 23.38
C LYS A 101 -10.33 5.52 22.90
N ILE A 102 -10.49 6.45 21.98
CA ILE A 102 -9.37 7.27 21.51
C ILE A 102 -9.03 8.30 22.60
N PRO A 103 -7.79 8.32 23.11
CA PRO A 103 -7.43 9.15 24.26
C PRO A 103 -7.13 10.61 23.86
N PHE A 104 -8.07 11.27 23.21
CA PHE A 104 -7.90 12.63 22.66
C PHE A 104 -7.42 13.66 23.71
N GLU A 105 -7.78 13.45 24.99
CA GLU A 105 -7.42 14.37 26.08
C GLU A 105 -5.92 14.35 26.40
N SER A 106 -5.27 13.20 26.18
CA SER A 106 -3.85 12.98 26.51
C SER A 106 -2.92 13.16 25.31
N ILE A 107 -3.46 13.39 24.11
CA ILE A 107 -2.65 13.57 22.91
C ILE A 107 -2.36 15.06 22.73
N SER A 108 -1.06 15.41 22.74
CA SER A 108 -0.57 16.74 22.41
C SER A 108 0.03 16.76 21.01
N GLY A 109 -0.18 17.88 20.30
CA GLY A 109 0.37 18.08 18.96
C GLY A 109 -0.47 17.47 17.83
N GLU A 110 0.15 17.42 16.65
CA GLU A 110 -0.48 16.91 15.43
C GLU A 110 -0.20 15.41 15.24
N PHE A 111 -1.15 14.72 14.60
CA PHE A 111 -1.00 13.31 14.23
C PHE A 111 -1.85 12.94 13.04
N PHE A 112 -1.52 11.82 12.38
CA PHE A 112 -2.38 11.21 11.39
C PHE A 112 -3.27 10.15 12.02
N MET A 113 -4.60 10.34 11.93
CA MET A 113 -5.59 9.32 12.30
C MET A 113 -5.95 8.51 11.07
N LYS A 114 -5.95 7.16 11.20
CA LYS A 114 -6.20 6.24 10.08
C LYS A 114 -6.99 5.01 10.55
N PRO A 115 -7.90 4.44 9.72
CA PRO A 115 -8.39 3.09 9.95
C PRO A 115 -7.30 2.09 9.54
N ASN A 116 -7.12 1.02 10.34
CA ASN A 116 -6.09 0.01 10.04
C ASN A 116 -6.42 -0.87 8.83
N HIS A 117 -7.70 -0.95 8.45
CA HIS A 117 -8.26 -1.91 7.48
C HIS A 117 -8.66 -1.29 6.14
N ALA A 118 -8.16 -0.12 5.80
CA ALA A 118 -8.51 0.57 4.55
C ALA A 118 -7.30 1.30 3.97
N SER A 119 -7.34 1.56 2.66
CA SER A 119 -6.38 2.39 1.95
C SER A 119 -7.00 3.74 1.59
N GLY A 120 -6.17 4.78 1.46
CA GLY A 120 -6.60 6.12 1.06
C GLY A 120 -7.41 6.90 2.10
N LEU A 121 -7.63 6.34 3.30
CA LEU A 121 -8.31 7.01 4.40
C LEU A 121 -7.29 7.45 5.44
N SER A 122 -7.12 8.76 5.57
CA SER A 122 -6.26 9.37 6.58
C SER A 122 -6.75 10.77 6.87
N LEU A 123 -6.68 11.18 8.12
CA LEU A 123 -7.01 12.53 8.56
C LEU A 123 -5.82 13.11 9.30
N HIS A 124 -5.34 14.25 8.85
CA HIS A 124 -4.36 15.04 9.58
C HIS A 124 -5.09 15.81 10.69
N VAL A 125 -4.81 15.48 11.93
CA VAL A 125 -5.42 16.05 13.12
C VAL A 125 -4.50 17.11 13.69
N HIS A 126 -5.03 18.29 13.94
CA HIS A 126 -4.37 19.42 14.57
C HIS A 126 -5.03 19.75 15.92
N ALA A 127 -4.43 20.62 16.70
CA ALA A 127 -4.95 21.01 18.01
C ALA A 127 -6.37 21.60 17.93
N GLU A 128 -6.69 22.29 16.83
CA GLU A 128 -7.98 22.94 16.59
C GLU A 128 -9.03 21.98 15.99
N THR A 129 -8.67 20.73 15.69
CA THR A 129 -9.61 19.78 15.09
C THR A 129 -10.69 19.39 16.11
N ASP A 130 -11.95 19.64 15.76
CA ASP A 130 -13.07 19.33 16.65
C ASP A 130 -13.18 17.84 16.98
N ARG A 131 -13.26 17.53 18.26
CA ARG A 131 -13.30 16.16 18.79
C ARG A 131 -14.57 15.40 18.42
N SER A 132 -15.71 16.09 18.32
CA SER A 132 -16.96 15.47 17.90
C SER A 132 -16.86 14.98 16.46
N THR A 133 -16.21 15.76 15.61
CA THR A 133 -15.87 15.40 14.21
C THR A 133 -14.97 14.16 14.17
N LEU A 134 -13.92 14.10 15.00
CA LEU A 134 -13.03 12.94 15.07
C LEU A 134 -13.76 11.67 15.51
N SER A 135 -14.62 11.78 16.52
CA SER A 135 -15.47 10.67 17.00
C SER A 135 -16.43 10.18 15.89
N SER A 136 -17.04 11.10 15.17
CA SER A 136 -17.97 10.78 14.06
C SER A 136 -17.24 10.07 12.92
N ILE A 137 -16.10 10.60 12.46
CA ILE A 137 -15.27 10.01 11.40
C ILE A 137 -14.78 8.62 11.81
N SER A 138 -14.27 8.46 13.02
CA SER A 138 -13.77 7.17 13.50
C SER A 138 -14.89 6.11 13.54
N LYS A 139 -16.08 6.45 13.99
CA LYS A 139 -17.26 5.57 13.95
C LYS A 139 -17.66 5.20 12.52
N GLN A 140 -17.63 6.15 11.61
CA GLN A 140 -17.89 5.91 10.20
C GLN A 140 -16.87 4.93 9.62
N TRP A 141 -15.58 5.16 9.83
CA TRP A 141 -14.52 4.27 9.34
C TRP A 141 -14.63 2.86 9.92
N LEU A 142 -14.84 2.74 11.23
CA LEU A 142 -15.06 1.44 11.87
C LEU A 142 -16.32 0.72 11.38
N SER A 143 -17.29 1.45 10.86
CA SER A 143 -18.53 0.86 10.33
C SER A 143 -18.41 0.40 8.87
N ASN A 144 -17.54 1.00 8.08
CA ASN A 144 -17.45 0.74 6.65
C ASN A 144 -16.63 -0.50 6.31
N SER A 145 -17.09 -1.28 5.33
CA SER A 145 -16.30 -2.36 4.72
C SER A 145 -15.47 -1.80 3.58
N TYR A 146 -14.19 -2.15 3.57
CA TYR A 146 -13.27 -1.76 2.49
C TYR A 146 -12.92 -2.96 1.61
N GLY A 147 -12.67 -2.72 0.32
CA GLY A 147 -12.18 -3.74 -0.62
C GLY A 147 -13.24 -4.75 -1.13
N GLN A 148 -14.48 -4.69 -0.63
CA GLN A 148 -15.51 -5.69 -0.95
C GLN A 148 -15.89 -5.73 -2.43
N ASN A 149 -16.16 -4.58 -3.04
CA ASN A 149 -16.63 -4.50 -4.43
C ASN A 149 -15.55 -4.90 -5.44
N LEU A 150 -14.30 -4.60 -5.14
CA LEU A 150 -13.14 -4.89 -5.97
C LEU A 150 -12.43 -6.19 -5.62
N GLN A 151 -13.05 -7.04 -4.77
CA GLN A 151 -12.53 -8.36 -4.37
C GLN A 151 -11.18 -8.31 -3.63
N GLU A 152 -10.87 -7.23 -2.93
CA GLU A 152 -9.66 -7.06 -2.14
C GLU A 152 -9.82 -7.74 -0.78
N TRP A 153 -9.88 -9.06 -0.78
CA TRP A 153 -10.26 -9.87 0.37
C TRP A 153 -9.33 -9.72 1.58
N GLY A 154 -8.08 -9.31 1.37
CA GLY A 154 -7.12 -9.08 2.44
C GLY A 154 -7.63 -8.11 3.51
N TYR A 155 -8.39 -7.09 3.11
CA TYR A 155 -8.95 -6.09 4.03
C TYR A 155 -10.19 -6.57 4.80
N LEU A 156 -10.93 -7.53 4.26
CA LEU A 156 -12.25 -7.89 4.78
C LEU A 156 -12.22 -8.62 6.12
N ARG A 157 -11.09 -9.24 6.47
CA ARG A 157 -10.91 -10.02 7.70
C ARG A 157 -10.15 -9.29 8.78
N ILE A 158 -9.70 -8.07 8.53
CA ILE A 158 -8.94 -7.29 9.48
C ILE A 158 -9.86 -6.86 10.64
N PRO A 159 -9.50 -7.15 11.91
CA PRO A 159 -10.17 -6.58 13.08
C PRO A 159 -10.02 -5.06 13.05
N ARG A 160 -11.14 -4.36 12.97
CA ARG A 160 -11.14 -2.92 12.69
C ARG A 160 -10.68 -2.11 13.90
N LYS A 161 -9.73 -1.24 13.67
CA LYS A 161 -9.14 -0.34 14.64
C LYS A 161 -8.93 1.04 14.03
N ILE A 162 -8.83 2.04 14.89
CA ILE A 162 -8.31 3.36 14.54
C ILE A 162 -6.91 3.48 15.15
N ILE A 163 -5.96 3.89 14.35
CA ILE A 163 -4.59 4.16 14.79
C ILE A 163 -4.28 5.64 14.66
N GLY A 164 -3.45 6.14 15.55
CA GLY A 164 -2.82 7.45 15.48
C GLY A 164 -1.32 7.31 15.30
N GLU A 165 -0.77 7.96 14.29
CA GLU A 165 0.66 7.95 14.00
C GLU A 165 1.23 9.36 14.04
N LYS A 166 2.47 9.49 14.51
CA LYS A 166 3.21 10.76 14.52
C LYS A 166 3.31 11.32 13.10
N VAL A 167 3.15 12.63 12.95
CA VAL A 167 3.46 13.31 11.69
C VAL A 167 4.98 13.34 11.52
N LEU A 168 5.44 12.86 10.37
CA LEU A 168 6.85 12.93 10.00
C LEU A 168 7.11 14.25 9.28
N ARG A 169 8.15 14.96 9.72
CA ARG A 169 8.61 16.20 9.08
C ARG A 169 10.13 16.25 9.07
N ASP A 170 10.69 16.86 8.02
CA ASP A 170 12.09 17.24 7.99
C ASP A 170 12.33 18.49 8.88
N ASP A 171 13.58 18.88 9.01
CA ASP A 171 13.97 20.07 9.81
C ASP A 171 13.39 21.40 9.27
N LYS A 172 12.90 21.40 8.02
CA LYS A 172 12.23 22.56 7.39
C LYS A 172 10.71 22.49 7.51
N GLY A 173 10.17 21.43 8.16
CA GLY A 173 8.74 21.22 8.34
C GLY A 173 8.03 20.57 7.14
N ASN A 174 8.74 20.10 6.10
CA ASN A 174 8.13 19.42 4.96
C ASN A 174 7.76 17.97 5.31
N LEU A 175 6.76 17.44 4.62
CA LEU A 175 6.45 16.03 4.65
C LEU A 175 7.50 15.23 3.86
N PRO A 176 7.80 13.98 4.25
CA PRO A 176 8.76 13.14 3.55
C PRO A 176 8.31 12.84 2.12
N VAL A 177 9.30 12.50 1.28
CA VAL A 177 9.03 11.93 -0.04
C VAL A 177 8.48 10.51 0.14
N ASP A 178 7.42 10.16 -0.61
CA ASP A 178 6.78 8.86 -0.60
C ASP A 178 7.32 8.02 -1.76
N TYR A 179 8.00 6.92 -1.43
CA TYR A 179 8.56 5.96 -2.38
C TYR A 179 7.70 4.73 -2.44
N LYS A 180 7.24 4.38 -3.64
CA LYS A 180 6.42 3.21 -3.92
C LYS A 180 7.24 2.19 -4.71
N LEU A 181 7.76 1.18 -4.01
CA LEU A 181 8.61 0.16 -4.62
C LEU A 181 7.76 -1.03 -5.05
N TYR A 182 7.62 -1.23 -6.35
CA TYR A 182 6.88 -2.33 -6.95
C TYR A 182 7.78 -3.56 -6.97
N CYS A 183 7.49 -4.52 -6.10
CA CYS A 183 8.29 -5.71 -5.92
C CYS A 183 7.63 -6.93 -6.57
N ILE A 184 8.42 -7.69 -7.32
CA ILE A 184 8.03 -8.94 -7.96
C ILE A 184 9.03 -10.01 -7.50
N HIS A 185 8.52 -11.10 -6.91
CA HIS A 185 9.33 -12.19 -6.37
C HIS A 185 10.49 -11.72 -5.46
N GLY A 186 10.22 -10.72 -4.61
CA GLY A 186 11.23 -10.19 -3.68
C GLY A 186 12.30 -9.31 -4.32
N GLN A 187 12.10 -8.83 -5.55
CA GLN A 187 12.99 -7.90 -6.24
C GLN A 187 12.25 -6.61 -6.59
N VAL A 188 12.90 -5.46 -6.41
CA VAL A 188 12.36 -4.17 -6.84
C VAL A 188 12.48 -4.05 -8.35
N GLU A 189 11.36 -3.90 -9.04
CA GLU A 189 11.28 -3.82 -10.49
C GLU A 189 10.95 -2.42 -11.02
N MET A 190 10.27 -1.63 -10.18
CA MET A 190 9.92 -0.24 -10.49
C MET A 190 9.81 0.56 -9.19
N ILE A 191 10.23 1.81 -9.23
CA ILE A 191 10.16 2.76 -8.11
C ILE A 191 9.33 3.95 -8.55
N GLY A 192 8.22 4.21 -7.87
CA GLY A 192 7.45 5.44 -7.99
C GLY A 192 7.86 6.41 -6.89
N ILE A 193 8.12 7.65 -7.23
CA ILE A 193 8.52 8.74 -6.33
C ILE A 193 7.42 9.76 -6.33
N PHE A 194 6.89 10.09 -5.15
CA PHE A 194 5.77 11.00 -4.97
C PHE A 194 6.16 12.13 -4.02
N GLN A 195 6.09 13.34 -4.50
CA GLN A 195 6.44 14.52 -3.72
C GLN A 195 5.34 15.57 -3.80
N LYS A 196 4.91 16.09 -2.66
CA LYS A 196 3.98 17.22 -2.61
C LYS A 196 4.75 18.53 -2.70
N ILE A 197 4.49 19.28 -3.79
CA ILE A 197 5.03 20.62 -4.02
C ILE A 197 3.82 21.53 -4.21
N GLU A 198 3.71 22.61 -3.41
CA GLU A 198 2.59 23.57 -3.48
C GLU A 198 1.20 22.90 -3.48
N LYS A 199 1.00 21.91 -2.60
CA LYS A 199 -0.23 21.10 -2.46
C LYS A 199 -0.56 20.19 -3.66
N LYS A 200 0.26 20.19 -4.72
CA LYS A 200 0.13 19.27 -5.85
C LYS A 200 1.06 18.07 -5.70
N CYS A 201 0.65 16.93 -6.17
CA CYS A 201 1.47 15.72 -6.19
C CYS A 201 2.28 15.68 -7.48
N HIS A 202 3.60 15.58 -7.36
CA HIS A 202 4.52 15.38 -8.47
C HIS A 202 5.05 13.95 -8.41
N THR A 203 5.16 13.29 -9.57
CA THR A 203 5.57 11.89 -9.66
C THR A 203 6.69 11.67 -10.65
N CYS A 204 7.57 10.71 -10.32
CA CYS A 204 8.58 10.17 -11.21
C CYS A 204 8.61 8.65 -11.03
N TYR A 205 8.73 7.92 -12.15
CA TYR A 205 8.85 6.46 -12.11
C TYR A 205 10.17 6.04 -12.73
N LEU A 206 10.85 5.08 -12.09
CA LEU A 206 12.14 4.57 -12.49
C LEU A 206 12.09 3.05 -12.56
N ASP A 207 12.84 2.45 -13.52
CA ASP A 207 13.12 1.03 -13.47
C ASP A 207 14.26 0.70 -12.47
N ALA A 208 14.59 -0.59 -12.35
CA ALA A 208 15.66 -1.06 -11.46
C ALA A 208 17.07 -0.54 -11.85
N SER A 209 17.25 -0.01 -13.06
CA SER A 209 18.48 0.65 -13.52
C SER A 209 18.46 2.17 -13.37
N LEU A 210 17.43 2.70 -12.72
CA LEU A 210 17.16 4.13 -12.50
C LEU A 210 16.87 4.92 -13.79
N LYS A 211 16.45 4.23 -14.83
CA LYS A 211 15.96 4.88 -16.04
C LYS A 211 14.51 5.30 -15.83
N GLN A 212 14.19 6.53 -16.25
CA GLN A 212 12.84 7.05 -16.16
C GLN A 212 11.85 6.27 -17.04
N LEU A 213 10.69 5.98 -16.46
CA LEU A 213 9.57 5.27 -17.09
C LEU A 213 8.32 6.15 -17.08
N GLY A 214 7.37 5.82 -17.97
CA GLY A 214 5.98 6.23 -17.80
C GLY A 214 5.33 5.37 -16.71
N GLY A 215 4.67 6.02 -15.75
CA GLY A 215 4.02 5.34 -14.62
C GLY A 215 2.54 5.00 -14.88
N PRO A 216 1.80 4.58 -13.84
CA PRO A 216 0.36 4.54 -13.86
C PRO A 216 -0.22 5.93 -14.16
N MET A 217 -1.20 5.99 -15.06
CA MET A 217 -1.89 7.23 -15.40
C MET A 217 -2.71 7.73 -14.21
N GLY A 218 -2.60 9.01 -13.89
CA GLY A 218 -3.29 9.65 -12.79
C GLY A 218 -3.45 11.16 -13.00
N GLN A 219 -3.83 11.86 -11.94
CA GLN A 219 -3.91 13.33 -11.93
C GLN A 219 -2.62 14.00 -11.45
N ASP A 220 -1.59 13.20 -11.16
CA ASP A 220 -0.32 13.69 -10.67
C ASP A 220 0.49 14.35 -11.78
N ILE A 221 1.36 15.28 -11.41
CA ILE A 221 2.20 16.04 -12.35
C ILE A 221 3.52 15.26 -12.54
N PRO A 222 3.88 14.84 -13.76
CA PRO A 222 5.19 14.23 -13.99
C PRO A 222 6.33 15.19 -13.63
N MET A 223 7.36 14.67 -12.94
CA MET A 223 8.59 15.42 -12.70
C MET A 223 9.42 15.51 -14.00
N ALA A 224 9.92 16.70 -14.31
CA ALA A 224 10.75 16.91 -15.51
C ALA A 224 12.12 16.25 -15.42
N THR A 225 12.63 16.06 -14.21
CA THR A 225 13.94 15.45 -13.93
C THR A 225 13.83 14.44 -12.80
N ILE A 226 14.72 13.45 -12.80
CA ILE A 226 14.83 12.51 -11.69
C ILE A 226 15.31 13.28 -10.46
N PRO A 227 14.57 13.24 -9.32
CA PRO A 227 15.00 13.89 -8.10
C PRO A 227 16.21 13.18 -7.47
N GLU A 228 16.86 13.81 -6.51
CA GLU A 228 17.82 13.11 -5.65
C GLU A 228 17.15 11.94 -4.92
N LEU A 229 17.87 10.83 -4.78
CA LEU A 229 17.38 9.59 -4.20
C LEU A 229 18.16 9.26 -2.91
N PRO A 230 17.97 10.04 -1.84
CA PRO A 230 18.63 9.75 -0.58
C PRO A 230 18.19 8.37 -0.07
N ASN A 231 19.12 7.64 0.54
CA ASN A 231 18.88 6.31 1.14
C ASN A 231 18.40 5.22 0.16
N LEU A 232 18.65 5.35 -1.15
CA LEU A 232 18.15 4.42 -2.17
C LEU A 232 18.50 2.95 -1.84
N ASP A 233 19.73 2.67 -1.44
CA ASP A 233 20.16 1.31 -1.10
C ASP A 233 19.38 0.75 0.09
N LYS A 234 19.11 1.57 1.11
CA LYS A 234 18.28 1.18 2.27
C LYS A 234 16.82 0.96 1.87
N LEU A 235 16.29 1.82 0.99
CA LEU A 235 14.92 1.68 0.46
C LEU A 235 14.77 0.35 -0.30
N ILE A 236 15.69 0.03 -1.20
CA ILE A 236 15.68 -1.22 -1.97
C ILE A 236 15.83 -2.42 -1.02
N PHE A 237 16.83 -2.41 -0.14
CA PHE A 237 17.04 -3.49 0.83
C PHE A 237 15.78 -3.79 1.66
N VAL A 238 15.16 -2.75 2.24
CA VAL A 238 13.96 -2.90 3.06
C VAL A 238 12.80 -3.45 2.22
N ALA A 239 12.59 -2.92 1.02
CA ALA A 239 11.51 -3.34 0.15
C ALA A 239 11.67 -4.81 -0.30
N GLU A 240 12.86 -5.22 -0.69
CA GLU A 240 13.14 -6.60 -1.08
C GLU A 240 12.92 -7.57 0.07
N ARG A 241 13.43 -7.25 1.29
CA ARG A 241 13.25 -8.08 2.48
C ARG A 241 11.79 -8.23 2.88
N LEU A 242 11.00 -7.15 2.80
CA LEU A 242 9.59 -7.17 3.15
C LEU A 242 8.69 -7.82 2.09
N SER A 243 9.18 -7.94 0.85
CA SER A 243 8.41 -8.51 -0.26
C SER A 243 8.68 -10.00 -0.53
N GLU A 244 9.67 -10.62 0.12
CA GLU A 244 10.11 -12.00 -0.14
C GLU A 244 9.00 -13.06 -0.07
N ASP A 245 7.99 -12.87 0.78
CA ASP A 245 6.91 -13.82 1.00
C ASP A 245 5.76 -13.67 -0.03
N PHE A 246 5.90 -12.77 -1.01
CA PHE A 246 4.84 -12.43 -1.96
C PHE A 246 5.32 -12.52 -3.41
N GLN A 247 4.45 -13.03 -4.28
CA GLN A 247 4.71 -13.02 -5.71
C GLN A 247 4.79 -11.59 -6.26
N VAL A 248 3.87 -10.73 -5.82
CA VAL A 248 3.82 -9.31 -6.17
C VAL A 248 3.25 -8.50 -5.01
N VAL A 249 3.93 -7.44 -4.65
CA VAL A 249 3.47 -6.47 -3.63
C VAL A 249 4.17 -5.13 -3.86
N ARG A 250 3.52 -4.02 -3.53
CA ARG A 250 4.17 -2.71 -3.47
C ARG A 250 4.53 -2.40 -2.03
N VAL A 251 5.75 -2.01 -1.81
CA VAL A 251 6.25 -1.57 -0.50
C VAL A 251 6.32 -0.05 -0.52
N ASP A 252 5.56 0.61 0.33
CA ASP A 252 5.52 2.05 0.43
C ASP A 252 6.41 2.50 1.60
N LEU A 253 7.41 3.31 1.29
CA LEU A 253 8.41 3.81 2.24
C LEU A 253 8.49 5.32 2.14
N TYR A 254 8.81 5.97 3.26
CA TYR A 254 9.11 7.40 3.28
C TYR A 254 10.60 7.62 3.49
N SER A 255 11.16 8.63 2.83
CA SER A 255 12.55 9.02 3.05
C SER A 255 12.72 10.53 3.11
N PHE A 256 13.52 10.99 4.05
CA PHE A 256 14.03 12.35 4.14
C PHE A 256 15.31 12.34 4.99
N ASP A 257 16.23 13.24 4.68
CA ASP A 257 17.55 13.30 5.29
C ASP A 257 18.24 11.93 5.24
N ASP A 258 18.69 11.39 6.37
CA ASP A 258 19.32 10.08 6.52
C ASP A 258 18.34 8.97 7.00
N LYS A 259 17.03 9.26 7.01
CA LYS A 259 16.01 8.39 7.61
C LYS A 259 15.08 7.79 6.59
N VAL A 260 14.73 6.53 6.82
CA VAL A 260 13.71 5.79 6.07
C VAL A 260 12.64 5.34 7.05
N TYR A 261 11.36 5.48 6.66
CA TYR A 261 10.23 5.00 7.44
C TYR A 261 9.36 4.08 6.61
N PHE A 262 8.80 3.07 7.27
CA PHE A 262 7.85 2.14 6.68
C PHE A 262 6.45 2.76 6.65
N GLY A 263 5.82 2.80 5.48
CA GLY A 263 4.44 3.24 5.28
C GLY A 263 3.46 2.07 5.31
N GLU A 264 3.45 1.26 4.24
CA GLU A 264 2.55 0.10 4.14
C GLU A 264 3.04 -0.95 3.13
N LEU A 265 2.45 -2.15 3.21
CA LEU A 265 2.49 -3.17 2.16
C LEU A 265 1.17 -3.14 1.39
N THR A 266 1.22 -2.73 0.13
CA THR A 266 0.04 -2.61 -0.73
C THR A 266 -0.07 -3.82 -1.64
N HIS A 267 -1.01 -4.72 -1.33
CA HIS A 267 -1.21 -5.97 -2.10
C HIS A 267 -1.97 -5.78 -3.41
N TYR A 268 -2.73 -4.71 -3.52
CA TYR A 268 -3.58 -4.42 -4.66
C TYR A 268 -3.36 -2.99 -5.16
N PRO A 269 -2.13 -2.63 -5.66
CA PRO A 269 -1.83 -1.28 -6.12
C PRO A 269 -2.84 -0.82 -7.17
N GLY A 270 -3.42 0.38 -6.94
CA GLY A 270 -4.48 0.91 -7.79
C GLY A 270 -5.66 -0.04 -8.02
N SER A 271 -5.81 -1.07 -7.16
CA SER A 271 -6.76 -2.16 -7.38
C SER A 271 -6.55 -2.90 -8.72
N GLY A 272 -5.37 -2.81 -9.36
CA GLY A 272 -5.11 -3.29 -10.71
C GLY A 272 -6.02 -2.63 -11.76
N LEU A 273 -6.48 -1.40 -11.48
CA LEU A 273 -7.34 -0.60 -12.35
C LEU A 273 -6.66 0.69 -12.83
N ASP A 274 -5.52 1.05 -12.24
CA ASP A 274 -4.71 2.17 -12.69
C ASP A 274 -3.94 1.75 -13.94
N ARG A 275 -4.36 2.29 -15.09
CA ARG A 275 -3.72 2.01 -16.37
C ARG A 275 -2.34 2.65 -16.42
N PHE A 276 -1.32 1.90 -16.87
CA PHE A 276 -0.01 2.47 -17.19
C PHE A 276 -0.08 3.32 -18.47
N GLU A 277 0.76 4.33 -18.58
CA GLU A 277 0.92 5.13 -19.82
C GLU A 277 1.30 4.22 -20.99
N SER A 278 2.19 3.25 -20.74
CA SER A 278 2.63 2.27 -21.72
C SER A 278 2.04 0.89 -21.43
N TYR A 279 1.26 0.33 -22.36
CA TYR A 279 0.83 -1.07 -22.31
C TYR A 279 2.03 -2.02 -22.31
N GLU A 280 3.10 -1.67 -23.02
CA GLU A 280 4.32 -2.47 -23.08
C GLU A 280 4.98 -2.62 -21.69
N LEU A 281 5.03 -1.54 -20.90
CA LEU A 281 5.55 -1.60 -19.53
C LEU A 281 4.66 -2.51 -18.64
N ASP A 282 3.34 -2.36 -18.74
CA ASP A 282 2.38 -3.21 -18.01
C ASP A 282 2.59 -4.70 -18.35
N LEU A 283 2.78 -5.00 -19.66
CA LEU A 283 3.09 -6.34 -20.17
C LEU A 283 4.45 -6.86 -19.67
N GLN A 284 5.49 -6.07 -19.74
CA GLN A 284 6.83 -6.45 -19.27
C GLN A 284 6.85 -6.80 -17.79
N LEU A 285 6.20 -6.00 -16.95
CA LEU A 285 6.05 -6.29 -15.51
C LEU A 285 5.23 -7.58 -15.30
N GLY A 286 4.16 -7.78 -16.08
CA GLY A 286 3.37 -9.02 -16.04
C GLY A 286 4.17 -10.26 -16.43
N GLN A 287 5.03 -10.17 -17.44
CA GLN A 287 5.93 -11.25 -17.84
C GLN A 287 6.95 -11.61 -16.74
N LYS A 288 7.44 -10.60 -15.97
CA LYS A 288 8.31 -10.85 -14.82
C LYS A 288 7.57 -11.63 -13.72
N ILE A 289 6.31 -11.33 -13.48
CA ILE A 289 5.48 -12.09 -12.52
C ILE A 289 5.30 -13.54 -12.99
N ALA A 290 5.05 -13.75 -14.28
CA ALA A 290 4.82 -15.09 -14.86
C ALA A 290 6.08 -15.99 -14.82
N LYS A 291 7.27 -15.41 -14.99
CA LYS A 291 8.54 -16.17 -15.02
C LYS A 291 8.94 -16.78 -13.67
N GLY A 292 8.32 -16.36 -12.57
CA GLY A 292 8.70 -16.79 -11.22
C GLY A 292 9.99 -16.14 -10.73
N ALA A 293 10.41 -16.49 -9.51
CA ALA A 293 11.64 -15.99 -8.93
C ALA A 293 12.86 -16.46 -9.74
N ILE A 294 13.54 -15.54 -10.42
CA ILE A 294 14.85 -15.82 -10.99
C ILE A 294 15.83 -15.96 -9.81
N PRO A 295 16.65 -17.04 -9.73
CA PRO A 295 17.67 -17.13 -8.70
C PRO A 295 18.49 -15.84 -8.69
N LYS A 296 18.72 -15.26 -7.51
CA LYS A 296 19.49 -14.01 -7.34
C LYS A 296 20.85 -14.17 -8.01
N VAL A 297 20.99 -13.70 -9.24
CA VAL A 297 22.29 -13.40 -9.82
C VAL A 297 22.73 -12.17 -9.04
N ASN A 298 23.79 -12.30 -8.24
CA ASN A 298 24.36 -11.22 -7.45
C ASN A 298 24.61 -10.00 -8.34
N ALA A 299 23.61 -9.14 -8.44
CA ALA A 299 23.75 -7.86 -9.08
C ALA A 299 24.63 -6.98 -8.17
N THR A 300 25.54 -6.30 -8.74
CA THR A 300 26.67 -5.52 -8.25
C THR A 300 26.37 -4.46 -7.16
N PHE A 301 25.15 -4.38 -6.65
CA PHE A 301 24.73 -3.49 -5.57
C PHE A 301 25.23 -3.91 -4.17
N ARG A 302 25.70 -5.18 -3.98
CA ARG A 302 26.12 -5.70 -2.67
C ARG A 302 27.57 -5.39 -2.28
N GLN A 303 28.37 -4.75 -3.09
CA GLN A 303 29.80 -4.52 -2.79
C GLN A 303 30.13 -3.22 -2.05
N LYS A 304 29.14 -2.42 -1.61
CA LYS A 304 29.39 -1.16 -0.90
C LYS A 304 28.87 -1.09 0.53
N ILE A 305 28.41 -2.21 1.10
CA ILE A 305 28.01 -2.26 2.51
C ILE A 305 28.91 -3.28 3.23
N ASN A 306 30.15 -2.93 3.47
CA ASN A 306 31.06 -3.43 4.49
C ASN A 306 31.76 -2.25 5.15
#